data_11347e38d3cff48b7a09e0f752676090
#
_entry.id   11347e38d3cff48b7a09e0f752676090
#
_cell.length_a   1.000
_cell.length_b   1.000
_cell.length_c   1.000
_cell.angle_alpha   90.00
_cell.angle_beta   90.00
_cell.angle_gamma   90.00
#
_symmetry.space_group_name_H-M   'P 1'
#
loop_
_entity.id
_entity.type
_entity.pdbx_description
1 polymer ?
#
loop_
_entity_poly.entity_id
_entity_poly.type
_entity_poly.pdbx_seq_one_letter_code
_entity_poly.pdbx_strand_id
1 'polypeptide(L)'
;AKMYPDMNAYWNDKRADVRKVKIPVYQTAGWSHFHLPGSFNAWRRCRSHLKWMRAHRDFEWPDTYNPENLEDLLRYYDRYLKGIHNGWEMTPRVRLDIMDGYDVDYQEQRPEKAWPIKRTQYKKLYLDASAPKDCAPLDHKSACFSLSIEPVSTQAKASYNPADEEVDFDLTLPEDVEITGYMNLYLFVSCDGFDDMDLFVNIQKADAEGNWVPWLTLDEPHPGAWGKCRVSRATVDAALTKAHTPVYTMTDTNKLAEGDVRAVDIAIVPTARVYHKGERFRVQI
;
A
#
# COMPACT_ATOMS: atom_id res chain seq x y z
N ALA A 1 14.45 -12.44 -15.92
CA ALA A 1 13.68 -13.19 -14.91
C ALA A 1 13.81 -14.69 -15.09
N LYS A 2 13.54 -15.27 -16.28
CA LYS A 2 13.63 -16.74 -16.47
C LYS A 2 15.01 -17.34 -16.12
N MET A 3 16.10 -16.62 -16.39
CA MET A 3 17.48 -17.09 -16.12
C MET A 3 17.85 -16.97 -14.63
N TYR A 4 17.29 -16.00 -13.93
CA TYR A 4 17.56 -15.73 -12.51
C TYR A 4 16.24 -15.55 -11.78
N PRO A 5 15.53 -16.67 -11.44
CA PRO A 5 14.21 -16.57 -10.81
C PRO A 5 14.28 -16.13 -9.35
N ASP A 6 15.42 -16.34 -8.68
CA ASP A 6 15.60 -16.06 -7.26
C ASP A 6 16.55 -14.90 -7.02
N MET A 7 16.41 -14.24 -5.85
CA MET A 7 17.34 -13.24 -5.37
C MET A 7 18.74 -13.86 -5.22
N ASN A 8 19.71 -13.33 -5.94
CA ASN A 8 21.09 -13.83 -5.99
C ASN A 8 22.08 -12.69 -6.24
N ALA A 9 23.35 -13.00 -6.52
CA ALA A 9 24.39 -12.01 -6.76
C ALA A 9 24.06 -11.05 -7.92
N TYR A 10 23.43 -11.55 -8.98
CA TYR A 10 23.01 -10.72 -10.12
C TYR A 10 22.01 -9.62 -9.70
N TRP A 11 20.96 -9.98 -8.96
CA TRP A 11 19.96 -9.01 -8.49
C TRP A 11 20.50 -8.10 -7.40
N ASN A 12 21.37 -8.64 -6.52
CA ASN A 12 21.99 -7.83 -5.48
C ASN A 12 22.90 -6.74 -6.07
N ASP A 13 23.58 -7.00 -7.18
CA ASP A 13 24.36 -6.01 -7.92
C ASP A 13 23.50 -4.87 -8.48
N LYS A 14 22.23 -5.15 -8.84
CA LYS A 14 21.29 -4.15 -9.36
C LYS A 14 20.59 -3.32 -8.27
N ARG A 15 20.74 -3.71 -7.00
CA ARG A 15 20.08 -3.00 -5.89
C ARG A 15 20.91 -1.82 -5.43
N ALA A 16 20.33 -0.61 -5.50
CA ALA A 16 20.94 0.56 -4.89
C ALA A 16 20.94 0.44 -3.36
N ASP A 17 22.12 0.61 -2.74
CA ASP A 17 22.19 0.72 -1.28
C ASP A 17 21.97 2.17 -0.86
N VAL A 18 20.71 2.55 -0.75
CA VAL A 18 20.29 3.90 -0.35
C VAL A 18 20.76 4.32 1.05
N ARG A 19 21.25 3.35 1.87
CA ARG A 19 21.85 3.64 3.19
C ARG A 19 23.17 4.40 3.06
N LYS A 20 23.82 4.31 1.89
CA LYS A 20 25.07 5.02 1.58
C LYS A 20 24.84 6.47 1.17
N VAL A 21 23.61 6.86 0.87
CA VAL A 21 23.27 8.23 0.48
C VAL A 21 23.42 9.16 1.68
N LYS A 22 24.29 10.17 1.56
CA LYS A 22 24.58 11.16 2.60
C LYS A 22 24.29 12.59 2.15
N ILE A 23 24.12 12.80 0.86
CA ILE A 23 23.75 14.09 0.28
C ILE A 23 22.30 14.45 0.62
N PRO A 24 21.91 15.73 0.49
CA PRO A 24 20.50 16.11 0.58
C PRO A 24 19.64 15.32 -0.40
N VAL A 25 18.44 14.95 0.01
CA VAL A 25 17.48 14.14 -0.78
C VAL A 25 16.10 14.79 -0.73
N TYR A 26 15.52 15.05 -1.87
CA TYR A 26 14.12 15.37 -2.00
C TYR A 26 13.45 14.27 -2.83
N GLN A 27 12.48 13.59 -2.25
CA GLN A 27 11.80 12.46 -2.85
C GLN A 27 10.32 12.76 -3.02
N THR A 28 9.80 12.50 -4.21
CA THR A 28 8.35 12.51 -4.49
C THR A 28 7.84 11.08 -4.64
N ALA A 29 6.57 10.86 -4.36
CA ALA A 29 5.92 9.56 -4.44
C ALA A 29 4.43 9.72 -4.74
N GLY A 30 3.97 9.23 -5.89
CA GLY A 30 2.54 9.18 -6.22
C GLY A 30 1.85 8.02 -5.54
N TRP A 31 0.69 8.24 -4.89
CA TRP A 31 -0.07 7.20 -4.19
C TRP A 31 -0.56 6.09 -5.12
N SER A 32 -0.82 6.40 -6.38
CA SER A 32 -1.30 5.47 -7.39
C SER A 32 -0.20 4.88 -8.27
N HIS A 33 1.05 5.30 -8.09
CA HIS A 33 2.14 4.90 -8.99
C HIS A 33 2.77 3.57 -8.57
N PHE A 34 3.15 2.75 -9.56
CA PHE A 34 3.80 1.45 -9.31
C PHE A 34 5.20 1.57 -8.67
N HIS A 35 5.84 2.74 -8.68
CA HIS A 35 7.08 3.01 -7.95
C HIS A 35 6.87 3.26 -6.45
N LEU A 36 5.64 3.42 -5.98
CA LEU A 36 5.29 3.73 -4.59
C LEU A 36 6.02 2.85 -3.56
N PRO A 37 6.04 1.50 -3.69
CA PRO A 37 6.77 0.66 -2.74
C PRO A 37 8.26 0.96 -2.68
N GLY A 38 8.87 1.22 -3.86
CA GLY A 38 10.29 1.58 -3.98
C GLY A 38 10.61 2.89 -3.30
N SER A 39 9.79 3.91 -3.52
CA SER A 39 9.92 5.24 -2.94
C SER A 39 9.87 5.19 -1.41
N PHE A 40 8.86 4.58 -0.84
CA PHE A 40 8.73 4.47 0.62
C PHE A 40 9.80 3.57 1.25
N ASN A 41 10.25 2.53 0.56
CA ASN A 41 11.40 1.73 0.99
C ASN A 41 12.70 2.52 0.96
N ALA A 42 12.92 3.33 -0.07
CA ALA A 42 14.07 4.23 -0.16
C ALA A 42 14.05 5.25 0.98
N TRP A 43 12.91 5.89 1.25
CA TRP A 43 12.74 6.81 2.37
C TRP A 43 13.12 6.18 3.71
N ARG A 44 12.59 5.00 4.01
CA ARG A 44 12.86 4.28 5.28
C ARG A 44 14.33 3.93 5.46
N ARG A 45 15.02 3.57 4.38
CA ARG A 45 16.39 3.06 4.41
C ARG A 45 17.45 4.14 4.22
N CYS A 46 17.11 5.26 3.60
CA CYS A 46 18.01 6.39 3.39
C CYS A 46 18.43 7.00 4.73
N ARG A 47 19.74 7.10 4.94
CA ARG A 47 20.35 7.63 6.17
C ARG A 47 20.74 9.10 6.07
N SER A 48 20.44 9.79 4.98
CA SER A 48 20.64 11.23 4.91
C SER A 48 19.83 11.94 5.99
N HIS A 49 20.48 12.82 6.74
CA HIS A 49 19.83 13.70 7.72
C HIS A 49 19.07 14.84 7.04
N LEU A 50 19.47 15.19 5.81
CA LEU A 50 18.83 16.22 4.99
C LEU A 50 17.95 15.54 3.94
N LYS A 51 16.80 15.06 4.37
CA LYS A 51 15.82 14.43 3.47
C LYS A 51 14.43 15.00 3.65
N TRP A 52 13.74 15.15 2.52
CA TRP A 52 12.36 15.61 2.41
C TRP A 52 11.58 14.63 1.56
N MET A 53 10.30 14.47 1.85
CA MET A 53 9.38 13.64 1.10
C MET A 53 8.08 14.40 0.85
N ARG A 54 7.57 14.31 -0.38
CA ARG A 54 6.23 14.71 -0.76
C ARG A 54 5.52 13.51 -1.38
N ALA A 55 4.44 13.06 -0.75
CA ALA A 55 3.58 12.04 -1.32
C ALA A 55 2.31 12.71 -1.83
N HIS A 56 1.98 12.46 -3.09
CA HIS A 56 1.00 13.22 -3.84
C HIS A 56 -0.04 12.31 -4.51
N ARG A 57 -1.20 12.90 -4.83
CA ARG A 57 -2.33 12.20 -5.45
C ARG A 57 -2.04 11.86 -6.90
N ASP A 58 -1.60 12.84 -7.64
CA ASP A 58 -1.46 12.72 -9.08
C ASP A 58 -0.40 11.69 -9.50
N PHE A 59 -0.53 11.20 -10.71
CA PHE A 59 0.52 10.38 -11.30
C PHE A 59 1.81 11.19 -11.45
N GLU A 60 2.96 10.54 -11.49
CA GLU A 60 4.27 11.20 -11.41
C GLU A 60 4.51 12.28 -12.48
N TRP A 61 4.02 12.08 -13.69
CA TRP A 61 4.26 13.04 -14.76
C TRP A 61 3.40 14.30 -14.63
N PRO A 62 2.06 14.23 -14.50
CA PRO A 62 1.25 15.41 -14.22
C PRO A 62 1.74 16.17 -12.98
N ASP A 63 2.07 15.46 -11.92
CA ASP A 63 2.63 16.07 -10.72
C ASP A 63 3.94 16.80 -10.98
N THR A 64 4.90 16.13 -11.66
CA THR A 64 6.23 16.69 -11.91
C THR A 64 6.18 17.93 -12.82
N TYR A 65 5.28 17.97 -13.80
CA TYR A 65 5.16 19.08 -14.73
C TYR A 65 4.18 20.17 -14.28
N ASN A 66 3.54 19.99 -13.13
CA ASN A 66 2.76 21.07 -12.51
C ASN A 66 3.69 22.26 -12.17
N PRO A 67 3.35 23.51 -12.57
CA PRO A 67 4.22 24.67 -12.35
C PRO A 67 4.60 24.90 -10.87
N GLU A 68 3.69 24.67 -9.95
CA GLU A 68 3.97 24.84 -8.50
C GLU A 68 4.97 23.79 -7.99
N ASN A 69 4.87 22.56 -8.49
CA ASN A 69 5.78 21.48 -8.13
C ASN A 69 7.16 21.66 -8.77
N LEU A 70 7.21 22.21 -9.98
CA LEU A 70 8.48 22.63 -10.60
C LEU A 70 9.16 23.73 -9.81
N GLU A 71 8.41 24.73 -9.34
CA GLU A 71 8.95 25.79 -8.47
C GLU A 71 9.48 25.23 -7.16
N ASP A 72 8.77 24.31 -6.53
CA ASP A 72 9.21 23.62 -5.30
C ASP A 72 10.52 22.84 -5.54
N LEU A 73 10.60 22.12 -6.66
CA LEU A 73 11.79 21.38 -7.07
C LEU A 73 12.97 22.33 -7.37
N LEU A 74 12.70 23.46 -8.04
CA LEU A 74 13.70 24.48 -8.33
C LEU A 74 14.27 25.07 -7.05
N ARG A 75 13.43 25.39 -6.06
CA ARG A 75 13.87 25.88 -4.73
C ARG A 75 14.81 24.90 -4.05
N TYR A 76 14.52 23.58 -4.13
CA TYR A 76 15.41 22.54 -3.59
C TYR A 76 16.77 22.54 -4.30
N TYR A 77 16.81 22.56 -5.63
CA TYR A 77 18.06 22.56 -6.40
C TYR A 77 18.84 23.88 -6.23
N ASP A 78 18.17 25.01 -6.21
CA ASP A 78 18.81 26.31 -5.96
C ASP A 78 19.52 26.30 -4.60
N ARG A 79 18.90 25.72 -3.59
CA ARG A 79 19.50 25.58 -2.26
C ARG A 79 20.74 24.70 -2.26
N TYR A 80 20.66 23.51 -2.83
CA TYR A 80 21.68 22.49 -2.66
C TYR A 80 22.70 22.37 -3.81
N LEU A 81 22.40 22.87 -4.99
CA LEU A 81 23.33 22.89 -6.12
C LEU A 81 23.95 24.27 -6.35
N LYS A 82 23.19 25.34 -6.13
CA LYS A 82 23.70 26.72 -6.33
C LYS A 82 24.07 27.44 -5.02
N GLY A 83 23.73 26.86 -3.87
CA GLY A 83 24.01 27.45 -2.56
C GLY A 83 23.15 28.66 -2.20
N ILE A 84 22.02 28.87 -2.88
CA ILE A 84 21.11 29.98 -2.63
C ILE A 84 20.38 29.78 -1.31
N HIS A 85 20.43 30.75 -0.42
CA HIS A 85 19.69 30.74 0.84
C HIS A 85 18.25 31.17 0.62
N ASN A 86 17.38 30.23 0.27
CA ASN A 86 15.98 30.47 -0.08
C ASN A 86 14.99 29.93 0.96
N GLY A 87 15.47 29.52 2.13
CA GLY A 87 14.63 29.01 3.22
C GLY A 87 14.12 27.59 3.04
N TRP A 88 14.67 26.80 2.11
CA TRP A 88 14.26 25.40 1.89
C TRP A 88 14.24 24.57 3.18
N GLU A 89 15.17 24.81 4.10
CA GLU A 89 15.28 24.09 5.37
C GLU A 89 14.04 24.24 6.27
N MET A 90 13.24 25.25 6.04
CA MET A 90 11.95 25.47 6.73
C MET A 90 10.81 24.64 6.14
N THR A 91 11.02 24.05 4.95
CA THR A 91 10.04 23.16 4.33
C THR A 91 9.80 21.95 5.23
N PRO A 92 8.53 21.56 5.48
CA PRO A 92 8.21 20.37 6.27
C PRO A 92 8.89 19.11 5.72
N ARG A 93 9.45 18.31 6.62
CA ARG A 93 10.22 17.10 6.23
C ARG A 93 9.38 16.09 5.46
N VAL A 94 8.10 16.04 5.74
CA VAL A 94 7.15 15.18 5.04
C VAL A 94 5.92 16.02 4.71
N ARG A 95 5.44 15.92 3.49
CA ARG A 95 4.20 16.51 3.02
C ARG A 95 3.38 15.42 2.36
N LEU A 96 2.11 15.31 2.73
CA LEU A 96 1.23 14.24 2.28
C LEU A 96 -0.07 14.82 1.72
N ASP A 97 -0.46 14.38 0.55
CA ASP A 97 -1.84 14.53 0.10
C ASP A 97 -2.69 13.45 0.78
N ILE A 98 -3.74 13.88 1.45
CA ILE A 98 -4.71 12.99 2.08
C ILE A 98 -5.92 12.93 1.19
N MET A 99 -6.17 11.77 0.59
CA MET A 99 -7.21 11.58 -0.41
C MET A 99 -8.56 11.28 0.23
N ASP A 100 -9.63 11.62 -0.49
CA ASP A 100 -10.99 11.21 -0.17
C ASP A 100 -11.58 10.43 -1.36
N GLY A 101 -12.64 10.91 -2.04
CA GLY A 101 -13.03 10.49 -3.37
C GLY A 101 -12.25 11.23 -4.45
N TYR A 102 -12.35 10.81 -5.71
CA TYR A 102 -11.56 11.44 -6.77
C TYR A 102 -12.04 12.84 -7.16
N ASP A 103 -13.30 13.15 -6.97
CA ASP A 103 -13.95 14.45 -7.27
C ASP A 103 -14.42 15.19 -5.99
N VAL A 104 -13.89 14.78 -4.83
CA VAL A 104 -14.18 15.38 -3.53
C VAL A 104 -12.91 16.05 -3.00
N ASP A 105 -13.10 17.10 -2.21
CA ASP A 105 -12.01 17.82 -1.55
C ASP A 105 -11.12 16.87 -0.74
N TYR A 106 -9.84 17.07 -0.86
CA TYR A 106 -8.80 16.38 -0.10
C TYR A 106 -7.84 17.40 0.49
N GLN A 107 -6.98 16.95 1.40
CA GLN A 107 -5.98 17.82 2.00
C GLN A 107 -4.65 17.70 1.28
N GLU A 108 -4.27 18.76 0.55
CA GLU A 108 -3.00 18.83 -0.17
C GLU A 108 -1.84 19.13 0.77
N GLN A 109 -0.71 18.49 0.48
CA GLN A 109 0.59 18.77 1.07
C GLN A 109 0.56 18.96 2.60
N ARG A 110 -0.28 18.17 3.30
CA ARG A 110 -0.36 18.24 4.76
C ARG A 110 1.03 18.05 5.38
N PRO A 111 1.50 19.00 6.20
CA PRO A 111 2.82 18.91 6.80
C PRO A 111 2.87 17.87 7.91
N GLU A 112 3.89 17.01 7.86
CA GLU A 112 4.18 16.02 8.89
C GLU A 112 5.64 16.09 9.31
N LYS A 113 5.91 15.72 10.57
CA LYS A 113 7.28 15.74 11.12
C LYS A 113 8.11 14.55 10.66
N ALA A 114 7.46 13.43 10.34
CA ALA A 114 8.12 12.19 9.98
C ALA A 114 7.17 11.23 9.25
N TRP A 115 7.73 10.29 8.52
CA TRP A 115 7.05 9.09 8.04
C TRP A 115 7.82 7.84 8.50
N PRO A 116 7.18 6.79 9.06
CA PRO A 116 5.75 6.72 9.40
C PRO A 116 5.33 7.81 10.41
N ILE A 117 4.06 8.20 10.35
CA ILE A 117 3.49 9.22 11.25
C ILE A 117 3.44 8.63 12.65
N LYS A 118 4.01 9.33 13.64
CA LYS A 118 4.13 8.79 15.01
C LYS A 118 2.80 8.62 15.75
N ARG A 119 1.78 9.41 15.37
CA ARG A 119 0.44 9.34 16.00
C ARG A 119 -0.46 8.26 15.37
N THR A 120 -0.04 7.64 14.27
CA THR A 120 -0.80 6.55 13.66
C THR A 120 -0.95 5.40 14.66
N GLN A 121 -2.20 4.98 14.89
CA GLN A 121 -2.55 3.85 15.74
C GLN A 121 -2.87 2.65 14.85
N TYR A 122 -2.13 1.57 15.01
CA TYR A 122 -2.39 0.34 14.27
C TYR A 122 -3.43 -0.49 15.01
N LYS A 123 -4.52 -0.82 14.32
CA LYS A 123 -5.60 -1.67 14.81
C LYS A 123 -5.67 -2.94 13.99
N LYS A 124 -6.06 -4.05 14.62
CA LYS A 124 -6.35 -5.31 13.93
C LYS A 124 -7.78 -5.31 13.48
N LEU A 125 -8.00 -5.74 12.23
CA LEU A 125 -9.30 -6.11 11.72
C LEU A 125 -9.27 -7.61 11.41
N TYR A 126 -10.40 -8.27 11.55
CA TYR A 126 -10.52 -9.72 11.42
C TYR A 126 -11.46 -10.06 10.28
N LEU A 127 -11.00 -10.93 9.37
CA LEU A 127 -11.80 -11.45 8.27
C LEU A 127 -12.79 -12.48 8.84
N ASP A 128 -14.08 -12.27 8.64
CA ASP A 128 -15.14 -13.18 9.10
C ASP A 128 -15.89 -13.75 7.91
N ALA A 129 -15.53 -14.96 7.51
CA ALA A 129 -16.17 -15.71 6.45
C ALA A 129 -17.31 -16.65 6.95
N SER A 130 -17.78 -16.49 8.17
CA SER A 130 -18.79 -17.38 8.76
C SER A 130 -20.17 -17.27 8.11
N ALA A 131 -20.52 -16.10 7.57
CA ALA A 131 -21.77 -15.88 6.86
C ALA A 131 -21.57 -14.89 5.70
N PRO A 132 -22.10 -15.20 4.51
CA PRO A 132 -22.12 -14.24 3.42
C PRO A 132 -22.91 -12.97 3.80
N LYS A 133 -22.46 -11.82 3.27
CA LYS A 133 -23.08 -10.53 3.45
C LYS A 133 -23.46 -9.94 2.09
N ASP A 134 -24.54 -9.19 2.05
CA ASP A 134 -24.84 -8.37 0.89
C ASP A 134 -23.97 -7.12 0.89
N CYS A 135 -23.06 -7.06 -0.06
CA CYS A 135 -22.15 -5.91 -0.25
C CYS A 135 -22.43 -5.17 -1.56
N ALA A 136 -23.58 -5.42 -2.19
CA ALA A 136 -23.95 -4.81 -3.48
C ALA A 136 -23.80 -3.27 -3.47
N PRO A 137 -23.58 -2.67 -4.63
CA PRO A 137 -23.38 -3.31 -5.93
C PRO A 137 -21.94 -3.77 -6.14
N LEU A 138 -21.75 -4.99 -6.62
CA LEU A 138 -20.47 -5.52 -7.06
C LEU A 138 -20.56 -5.79 -8.56
N ASP A 139 -19.61 -5.32 -9.33
CA ASP A 139 -19.57 -5.47 -10.80
C ASP A 139 -19.14 -6.88 -11.24
N HIS A 140 -18.83 -7.77 -10.30
CA HIS A 140 -18.27 -9.09 -10.53
C HIS A 140 -18.93 -10.15 -9.63
N LYS A 141 -18.71 -11.41 -9.94
CA LYS A 141 -19.22 -12.55 -9.14
C LYS A 141 -18.38 -12.73 -7.89
N SER A 142 -18.50 -11.82 -6.94
CA SER A 142 -17.79 -11.89 -5.67
C SER A 142 -18.68 -12.39 -4.56
N ALA A 143 -18.11 -13.25 -3.72
CA ALA A 143 -18.67 -13.51 -2.42
C ALA A 143 -18.22 -12.38 -1.46
N CYS A 144 -19.14 -11.78 -0.74
CA CYS A 144 -18.82 -10.77 0.26
C CYS A 144 -19.10 -11.25 1.67
N PHE A 145 -18.21 -10.86 2.58
CA PHE A 145 -18.21 -11.22 3.99
C PHE A 145 -17.98 -10.00 4.88
N SER A 146 -18.00 -10.22 6.19
CA SER A 146 -17.76 -9.15 7.16
C SER A 146 -16.28 -9.00 7.46
N LEU A 147 -15.85 -7.75 7.63
CA LEU A 147 -14.61 -7.40 8.30
C LEU A 147 -14.96 -6.88 9.69
N SER A 148 -14.40 -7.49 10.74
CA SER A 148 -14.74 -7.21 12.13
C SER A 148 -13.62 -6.46 12.85
N ILE A 149 -13.99 -5.54 13.75
CA ILE A 149 -13.05 -4.92 14.71
C ILE A 149 -12.80 -5.80 15.94
N GLU A 150 -13.70 -6.73 16.21
CA GLU A 150 -13.58 -7.68 17.30
C GLU A 150 -13.07 -9.03 16.80
N PRO A 151 -12.30 -9.77 17.61
CA PRO A 151 -11.83 -11.09 17.25
C PRO A 151 -12.97 -12.05 16.88
N VAL A 152 -12.81 -12.75 15.77
CA VAL A 152 -13.78 -13.77 15.30
C VAL A 152 -13.45 -15.09 15.99
N SER A 153 -14.46 -15.69 16.64
CA SER A 153 -14.32 -16.96 17.36
C SER A 153 -14.62 -18.19 16.50
N THR A 154 -15.35 -18.00 15.41
CA THR A 154 -15.76 -19.09 14.52
C THR A 154 -14.71 -19.28 13.43
N GLN A 155 -14.19 -20.50 13.30
CA GLN A 155 -13.32 -20.84 12.18
C GLN A 155 -14.19 -21.05 10.93
N ALA A 156 -13.88 -20.27 9.89
CA ALA A 156 -14.59 -20.34 8.61
C ALA A 156 -13.60 -20.16 7.45
N LYS A 157 -14.03 -20.53 6.25
CA LYS A 157 -13.26 -20.30 5.02
C LYS A 157 -14.15 -19.75 3.92
N ALA A 158 -13.59 -18.89 3.10
CA ALA A 158 -14.12 -18.54 1.78
C ALA A 158 -13.34 -19.30 0.70
N SER A 159 -14.02 -19.71 -0.35
CA SER A 159 -13.42 -20.35 -1.52
C SER A 159 -13.97 -19.69 -2.77
N TYR A 160 -13.13 -19.47 -3.77
CA TYR A 160 -13.50 -18.83 -5.02
C TYR A 160 -12.63 -19.35 -6.17
N ASN A 161 -13.14 -19.24 -7.39
CA ASN A 161 -12.39 -19.53 -8.60
C ASN A 161 -11.75 -18.24 -9.12
N PRO A 162 -10.42 -18.07 -9.07
CA PRO A 162 -9.75 -16.82 -9.44
C PRO A 162 -9.82 -16.50 -10.94
N ALA A 163 -10.42 -17.36 -11.76
CA ALA A 163 -10.61 -17.08 -13.19
C ALA A 163 -11.76 -16.07 -13.45
N ASP A 164 -12.76 -16.03 -12.55
CA ASP A 164 -13.99 -15.24 -12.72
C ASP A 164 -14.62 -14.77 -11.41
N GLU A 165 -13.99 -15.03 -10.25
CA GLU A 165 -14.49 -14.68 -8.93
C GLU A 165 -13.43 -13.98 -8.09
N GLU A 166 -13.87 -13.23 -7.10
CA GLU A 166 -13.09 -12.56 -6.07
C GLU A 166 -13.79 -12.70 -4.72
N VAL A 167 -13.10 -12.39 -3.65
CA VAL A 167 -13.66 -12.39 -2.29
C VAL A 167 -13.48 -11.02 -1.67
N ASP A 168 -14.58 -10.43 -1.22
CA ASP A 168 -14.62 -9.16 -0.54
C ASP A 168 -14.92 -9.30 0.95
N PHE A 169 -14.31 -8.42 1.75
CA PHE A 169 -14.60 -8.28 3.17
C PHE A 169 -14.86 -6.80 3.47
N ASP A 170 -16.09 -6.48 3.92
CA ASP A 170 -16.53 -5.12 4.17
C ASP A 170 -16.69 -4.80 5.65
N LEU A 171 -16.16 -3.63 6.04
CA LEU A 171 -16.45 -2.97 7.32
C LEU A 171 -17.15 -1.63 7.05
N THR A 172 -18.41 -1.49 7.47
CA THR A 172 -19.07 -0.18 7.53
C THR A 172 -18.51 0.60 8.71
N LEU A 173 -18.02 1.80 8.44
CA LEU A 173 -17.35 2.61 9.46
C LEU A 173 -18.38 3.35 10.34
N PRO A 174 -18.27 3.23 11.67
CA PRO A 174 -19.21 3.88 12.61
C PRO A 174 -18.94 5.37 12.81
N GLU A 175 -17.77 5.84 12.39
CA GLU A 175 -17.30 7.24 12.54
C GLU A 175 -16.34 7.57 11.41
N ASP A 176 -16.01 8.87 11.23
CA ASP A 176 -14.99 9.29 10.28
C ASP A 176 -13.61 8.77 10.70
N VAL A 177 -12.88 8.20 9.76
CA VAL A 177 -11.56 7.58 9.98
C VAL A 177 -10.59 8.03 8.91
N GLU A 178 -9.41 8.46 9.31
CA GLU A 178 -8.28 8.62 8.40
C GLU A 178 -7.36 7.40 8.49
N ILE A 179 -7.12 6.74 7.38
CA ILE A 179 -6.17 5.64 7.24
C ILE A 179 -4.92 6.15 6.55
N THR A 180 -3.88 6.44 7.35
CA THR A 180 -2.61 6.99 6.86
C THR A 180 -1.46 6.20 7.45
N GLY A 181 -0.79 5.40 6.61
CA GLY A 181 0.31 4.55 7.05
C GLY A 181 0.47 3.28 6.25
N TYR A 182 1.18 2.34 6.84
CA TYR A 182 1.36 0.99 6.30
C TYR A 182 0.24 0.06 6.77
N MET A 183 -0.03 -0.95 5.98
CA MET A 183 -0.93 -2.05 6.31
C MET A 183 -0.30 -3.39 5.90
N ASN A 184 -0.76 -4.45 6.50
CA ASN A 184 -0.50 -5.81 6.04
C ASN A 184 -1.71 -6.70 6.25
N LEU A 185 -1.85 -7.70 5.42
CA LEU A 185 -2.90 -8.71 5.50
C LEU A 185 -2.28 -10.06 5.82
N TYR A 186 -2.74 -10.69 6.90
CA TYR A 186 -2.32 -12.02 7.31
C TYR A 186 -3.42 -13.03 7.00
N LEU A 187 -3.09 -14.03 6.19
CA LEU A 187 -4.03 -15.04 5.72
C LEU A 187 -3.51 -16.45 5.95
N PHE A 188 -4.45 -17.39 6.11
CA PHE A 188 -4.23 -18.80 5.90
C PHE A 188 -4.85 -19.20 4.56
N VAL A 189 -4.06 -19.75 3.65
CA VAL A 189 -4.48 -20.05 2.29
C VAL A 189 -4.15 -21.50 1.89
N SER A 190 -5.01 -22.08 1.07
CA SER A 190 -4.80 -23.37 0.40
C SER A 190 -5.21 -23.24 -1.06
N CYS A 191 -4.70 -24.12 -1.90
CA CYS A 191 -5.02 -24.16 -3.32
C CYS A 191 -5.35 -25.58 -3.74
N ASP A 192 -6.49 -25.77 -4.38
CA ASP A 192 -6.90 -27.09 -4.86
C ASP A 192 -6.41 -27.31 -6.30
N GLY A 193 -5.72 -28.42 -6.53
CA GLY A 193 -5.25 -28.82 -7.87
C GLY A 193 -3.99 -28.10 -8.40
N PHE A 194 -3.38 -27.22 -7.61
CA PHE A 194 -2.15 -26.49 -7.99
C PHE A 194 -1.16 -26.44 -6.83
N ASP A 195 0.12 -26.27 -7.16
CA ASP A 195 1.21 -26.23 -6.18
C ASP A 195 1.66 -24.80 -5.80
N ASP A 196 0.99 -23.78 -6.35
CA ASP A 196 1.29 -22.36 -6.10
C ASP A 196 0.07 -21.47 -6.44
N MET A 197 0.06 -20.27 -5.90
CA MET A 197 -0.93 -19.24 -6.26
C MET A 197 -0.34 -17.83 -6.12
N ASP A 198 -0.86 -16.91 -6.91
CA ASP A 198 -0.64 -15.47 -6.76
C ASP A 198 -1.86 -14.83 -6.10
N LEU A 199 -1.63 -14.09 -5.02
CA LEU A 199 -2.64 -13.32 -4.31
C LEU A 199 -2.48 -11.84 -4.66
N PHE A 200 -3.57 -11.22 -5.05
CA PHE A 200 -3.69 -9.79 -5.27
C PHE A 200 -4.71 -9.24 -4.29
N VAL A 201 -4.33 -8.21 -3.57
CA VAL A 201 -5.16 -7.59 -2.54
C VAL A 201 -5.35 -6.13 -2.89
N ASN A 202 -6.61 -5.68 -2.89
CA ASN A 202 -6.96 -4.28 -3.03
C ASN A 202 -7.65 -3.78 -1.76
N ILE A 203 -7.26 -2.60 -1.30
CA ILE A 203 -7.95 -1.89 -0.22
C ILE A 203 -8.76 -0.79 -0.86
N GLN A 204 -10.06 -1.01 -0.92
CA GLN A 204 -11.00 -0.13 -1.59
C GLN A 204 -11.78 0.72 -0.58
N LYS A 205 -12.29 1.85 -1.06
CA LYS A 205 -13.33 2.63 -0.43
C LYS A 205 -14.63 2.38 -1.17
N ALA A 206 -15.72 2.11 -0.45
CA ALA A 206 -17.05 2.16 -1.01
C ALA A 206 -17.90 3.17 -0.23
N ASP A 207 -18.87 3.78 -0.91
CA ASP A 207 -19.84 4.68 -0.27
C ASP A 207 -20.80 3.91 0.67
N ALA A 208 -21.75 4.61 1.26
CA ALA A 208 -22.73 4.02 2.16
C ALA A 208 -23.64 2.98 1.44
N GLU A 209 -23.92 3.19 0.18
CA GLU A 209 -24.71 2.30 -0.68
C GLU A 209 -23.88 1.09 -1.15
N GLY A 210 -22.55 1.14 -1.04
CA GLY A 210 -21.63 0.08 -1.42
C GLY A 210 -20.98 0.29 -2.78
N ASN A 211 -21.24 1.40 -3.47
CA ASN A 211 -20.59 1.70 -4.73
C ASN A 211 -19.10 1.97 -4.50
N TRP A 212 -18.28 1.44 -5.38
CA TRP A 212 -16.86 1.69 -5.34
C TRP A 212 -16.54 3.19 -5.56
N VAL A 213 -15.68 3.74 -4.70
CA VAL A 213 -15.18 5.11 -4.77
C VAL A 213 -13.69 5.07 -5.10
N PRO A 214 -13.30 4.96 -6.38
CA PRO A 214 -11.90 4.95 -6.78
C PRO A 214 -11.26 6.33 -6.61
N TRP A 215 -9.95 6.42 -6.70
CA TRP A 215 -9.32 7.63 -7.22
C TRP A 215 -8.90 7.42 -8.68
N LEU A 216 -8.59 8.49 -9.38
CA LEU A 216 -8.17 8.40 -10.77
C LEU A 216 -6.64 8.41 -10.88
N THR A 217 -6.14 7.65 -11.85
CA THR A 217 -4.76 7.66 -12.27
C THR A 217 -4.72 7.76 -13.78
N LEU A 218 -4.27 8.89 -14.31
CA LEU A 218 -4.30 9.17 -15.76
C LEU A 218 -5.71 8.97 -16.35
N ASP A 219 -6.73 9.49 -15.67
CA ASP A 219 -8.15 9.37 -15.99
C ASP A 219 -8.75 7.96 -15.91
N GLU A 220 -7.97 6.98 -15.42
CA GLU A 220 -8.43 5.61 -15.20
C GLU A 220 -8.68 5.34 -13.71
N PRO A 221 -9.74 4.58 -13.35
CA PRO A 221 -10.01 4.21 -11.97
C PRO A 221 -8.86 3.38 -11.37
N HIS A 222 -8.43 3.78 -10.17
CA HIS A 222 -7.41 3.06 -9.41
C HIS A 222 -8.02 2.45 -8.14
N PRO A 223 -7.78 1.16 -7.86
CA PRO A 223 -8.46 0.44 -6.77
C PRO A 223 -8.12 0.96 -5.37
N GLY A 224 -7.05 1.68 -5.22
CA GLY A 224 -6.60 2.13 -3.91
C GLY A 224 -5.26 1.52 -3.52
N ALA A 225 -5.02 1.32 -2.21
CA ALA A 225 -3.82 0.62 -1.76
C ALA A 225 -3.91 -0.86 -2.14
N TRP A 226 -2.78 -1.44 -2.49
CA TRP A 226 -2.74 -2.81 -2.98
C TRP A 226 -1.58 -3.60 -2.38
N GLY A 227 -1.70 -4.92 -2.41
CA GLY A 227 -0.64 -5.87 -2.09
C GLY A 227 -0.61 -7.04 -3.06
N LYS A 228 0.53 -7.70 -3.16
CA LYS A 228 0.68 -8.93 -3.96
C LYS A 228 1.64 -9.88 -3.28
N CYS A 229 1.31 -11.16 -3.39
CA CYS A 229 2.11 -12.22 -2.83
C CYS A 229 2.02 -13.47 -3.69
N ARG A 230 3.16 -14.00 -4.12
CA ARG A 230 3.23 -15.39 -4.58
C ARG A 230 3.49 -16.28 -3.39
N VAL A 231 2.59 -17.22 -3.12
CA VAL A 231 2.59 -18.03 -1.89
C VAL A 231 3.86 -18.83 -1.74
N SER A 232 4.39 -19.41 -2.82
CA SER A 232 5.66 -20.14 -2.78
C SER A 232 6.87 -19.26 -2.44
N ARG A 233 6.74 -17.93 -2.48
CA ARG A 233 7.79 -16.94 -2.21
C ARG A 233 7.51 -16.04 -1.02
N ALA A 234 6.55 -16.43 -0.19
CA ALA A 234 6.10 -15.65 0.95
C ALA A 234 7.02 -15.72 2.18
N THR A 235 8.20 -16.37 2.07
CA THR A 235 9.16 -16.43 3.17
C THR A 235 9.62 -15.04 3.56
N VAL A 236 9.38 -14.68 4.83
CA VAL A 236 9.66 -13.34 5.37
C VAL A 236 11.10 -13.24 5.86
N ASP A 237 11.80 -12.18 5.49
CA ASP A 237 13.11 -11.81 6.04
C ASP A 237 12.90 -11.15 7.42
N ALA A 238 13.15 -11.88 8.48
CA ALA A 238 12.96 -11.41 9.86
C ALA A 238 13.85 -10.21 10.23
N ALA A 239 15.02 -10.06 9.60
CA ALA A 239 15.94 -8.96 9.88
C ALA A 239 15.48 -7.63 9.25
N LEU A 240 14.84 -7.69 8.08
CA LEU A 240 14.37 -6.54 7.34
C LEU A 240 12.90 -6.19 7.61
N THR A 241 12.11 -7.16 8.03
CA THR A 241 10.69 -6.99 8.37
C THR A 241 10.54 -6.12 9.62
N LYS A 242 9.61 -5.20 9.56
CA LYS A 242 9.13 -4.41 10.70
C LYS A 242 7.62 -4.63 10.84
N ALA A 243 7.07 -4.27 11.99
CA ALA A 243 5.63 -4.28 12.18
C ALA A 243 4.93 -3.59 10.99
N HIS A 244 3.92 -4.23 10.43
CA HIS A 244 3.10 -3.77 9.30
C HIS A 244 3.85 -3.59 7.96
N THR A 245 5.10 -4.09 7.85
CA THR A 245 5.88 -4.01 6.61
C THR A 245 6.70 -5.28 6.41
N PRO A 246 6.07 -6.42 6.10
CA PRO A 246 6.79 -7.64 5.78
C PRO A 246 7.69 -7.45 4.56
N VAL A 247 8.86 -8.07 4.60
CA VAL A 247 9.84 -8.08 3.50
C VAL A 247 10.16 -9.53 3.20
N TYR A 248 10.00 -9.91 1.95
CA TYR A 248 10.27 -11.30 1.53
C TYR A 248 11.74 -11.49 1.18
N THR A 249 12.25 -12.70 1.46
CA THR A 249 13.63 -13.09 1.12
C THR A 249 13.83 -13.20 -0.37
N MET A 250 12.86 -13.73 -1.09
CA MET A 250 12.88 -14.04 -2.53
C MET A 250 14.04 -14.96 -2.94
N THR A 251 14.59 -15.74 -1.99
CA THR A 251 15.77 -16.59 -2.22
C THR A 251 15.41 -18.03 -2.58
N ASP A 252 14.20 -18.44 -2.25
CA ASP A 252 13.73 -19.82 -2.37
C ASP A 252 12.30 -19.86 -2.93
N THR A 253 11.94 -21.01 -3.46
CA THR A 253 10.59 -21.34 -3.88
C THR A 253 10.09 -22.49 -3.03
N ASN A 254 9.11 -22.24 -2.18
CA ASN A 254 8.50 -23.22 -1.29
C ASN A 254 7.05 -23.48 -1.73
N LYS A 255 6.86 -24.44 -2.64
CA LYS A 255 5.56 -24.76 -3.22
C LYS A 255 4.64 -25.45 -2.20
N LEU A 256 3.34 -25.43 -2.47
CA LEU A 256 2.32 -26.12 -1.70
C LEU A 256 2.26 -27.60 -2.10
N ALA A 257 2.05 -28.48 -1.13
CA ALA A 257 1.54 -29.81 -1.40
C ALA A 257 0.01 -29.80 -1.38
N GLU A 258 -0.62 -30.83 -1.94
CA GLU A 258 -2.07 -30.95 -1.93
C GLU A 258 -2.61 -30.99 -0.49
N GLY A 259 -3.59 -30.14 -0.19
CA GLY A 259 -4.16 -30.00 1.14
C GLY A 259 -3.36 -29.12 2.11
N ASP A 260 -2.18 -28.61 1.71
CA ASP A 260 -1.42 -27.67 2.54
C ASP A 260 -2.21 -26.38 2.80
N VAL A 261 -2.20 -25.97 4.07
CA VAL A 261 -2.66 -24.64 4.49
C VAL A 261 -1.44 -23.84 4.90
N ARG A 262 -1.21 -22.70 4.26
CA ARG A 262 -0.05 -21.86 4.51
C ARG A 262 -0.45 -20.48 5.03
N ALA A 263 0.24 -20.06 6.08
CA ALA A 263 0.17 -18.69 6.55
C ALA A 263 1.00 -17.79 5.65
N VAL A 264 0.43 -16.67 5.20
CA VAL A 264 1.09 -15.64 4.42
C VAL A 264 0.86 -14.27 5.03
N ASP A 265 1.88 -13.43 4.99
CA ASP A 265 1.84 -12.05 5.47
C ASP A 265 2.07 -11.11 4.28
N ILE A 266 1.01 -10.47 3.82
CA ILE A 266 0.99 -9.70 2.56
C ILE A 266 1.19 -8.22 2.89
N ALA A 267 2.31 -7.66 2.41
CA ALA A 267 2.56 -6.23 2.50
C ALA A 267 1.58 -5.46 1.61
N ILE A 268 0.86 -4.51 2.19
CA ILE A 268 0.03 -3.54 1.48
C ILE A 268 0.83 -2.25 1.33
N VAL A 269 0.82 -1.65 0.15
CA VAL A 269 1.47 -0.36 -0.07
C VAL A 269 0.88 0.70 0.88
N PRO A 270 1.68 1.67 1.32
CA PRO A 270 1.16 2.72 2.20
C PRO A 270 0.11 3.56 1.48
N THR A 271 -0.79 4.15 2.26
CA THR A 271 -1.84 5.04 1.78
C THR A 271 -2.06 6.21 2.72
N ALA A 272 -2.82 7.20 2.26
CA ALA A 272 -3.35 8.29 3.04
C ALA A 272 -4.75 8.62 2.51
N ARG A 273 -5.80 8.13 3.17
CA ARG A 273 -7.18 8.28 2.72
C ARG A 273 -8.14 8.48 3.88
N VAL A 274 -9.11 9.37 3.70
CA VAL A 274 -10.24 9.58 4.61
C VAL A 274 -11.40 8.68 4.19
N TYR A 275 -12.08 8.17 5.19
CA TYR A 275 -13.35 7.45 5.09
C TYR A 275 -14.34 8.11 6.02
N HIS A 276 -15.55 8.38 5.53
CA HIS A 276 -16.60 9.02 6.32
C HIS A 276 -17.50 7.97 7.00
N LYS A 277 -18.18 8.41 8.04
CA LYS A 277 -19.18 7.57 8.72
C LYS A 277 -20.21 7.03 7.74
N GLY A 278 -20.43 5.72 7.79
CA GLY A 278 -21.32 4.99 6.90
C GLY A 278 -20.64 4.46 5.63
N GLU A 279 -19.50 5.00 5.23
CA GLU A 279 -18.71 4.43 4.14
C GLU A 279 -18.08 3.10 4.54
N ARG A 280 -17.60 2.36 3.56
CA ARG A 280 -17.08 1.01 3.75
C ARG A 280 -15.58 0.94 3.43
N PHE A 281 -14.86 0.33 4.35
CA PHE A 281 -13.50 -0.13 4.14
C PHE A 281 -13.59 -1.57 3.62
N ARG A 282 -13.15 -1.79 2.39
CA ARG A 282 -13.23 -3.09 1.71
C ARG A 282 -11.84 -3.67 1.49
N VAL A 283 -11.69 -4.94 1.84
CA VAL A 283 -10.54 -5.78 1.47
C VAL A 283 -11.01 -6.76 0.40
N GLN A 284 -10.47 -6.64 -0.80
CA GLN A 284 -10.74 -7.51 -1.95
C GLN A 284 -9.53 -8.41 -2.19
N ILE A 285 -9.75 -9.68 -2.43
CA ILE A 285 -8.71 -10.69 -2.65
C ILE A 285 -8.99 -11.48 -3.91
#